data_e312b872ab8082c919587ae5cff4b0c1
#
_entry.id   e312b872ab8082c919587ae5cff4b0c1
#
_cell.length_a   1.000
_cell.length_b   1.000
_cell.length_c   1.000
_cell.angle_alpha   90.00
_cell.angle_beta   90.00
_cell.angle_gamma   90.00
#
_symmetry.space_group_name_H-M   'P 1'
#
loop_
_entity.id
_entity.type
_entity.pdbx_description
1 polymer ?
#
loop_
_entity_poly.entity_id
_entity_poly.type
_entity_poly.pdbx_seq_one_letter_code
_entity_poly.pdbx_strand_id
1 'polypeptide(L)'
;FFATYDMTLHTLGAQDTTALYSKLMGEISLIPMSPGVMPETSFNHLMGYDAGYYGYLWSEVFAQDMFTRFEKEGLLNEKTGRDYRRQILEVGGSREESESLRVFLGRDPGEEAFLKDLGISSKTKR
;
A
#
# COMPACT_ATOMS: atom_id res chain seq x y z
N PHE A 1 7.19 6.05 -5.25
CA PHE A 1 7.58 7.44 -5.36
C PHE A 1 6.85 8.31 -4.33
N PHE A 2 5.53 8.48 -4.39
CA PHE A 2 4.78 9.38 -3.51
C PHE A 2 4.98 9.10 -2.01
N ALA A 3 5.02 7.84 -1.61
CA ALA A 3 5.26 7.47 -0.22
C ALA A 3 6.64 7.93 0.27
N THR A 4 7.67 7.78 -0.56
CA THR A 4 9.03 8.24 -0.24
C THR A 4 9.11 9.77 -0.19
N TYR A 5 8.44 10.45 -1.12
CA TYR A 5 8.37 11.90 -1.15
C TYR A 5 7.70 12.44 0.11
N ASP A 6 6.52 11.94 0.46
CA ASP A 6 5.76 12.29 1.65
C ASP A 6 6.59 12.09 2.93
N MET A 7 7.14 10.90 3.13
CA MET A 7 7.97 10.61 4.31
C MET A 7 9.20 11.50 4.39
N THR A 8 9.86 11.80 3.26
CA THR A 8 11.06 12.66 3.25
C THR A 8 10.72 14.08 3.70
N LEU A 9 9.61 14.63 3.21
CA LEU A 9 9.17 15.98 3.60
C LEU A 9 8.87 16.10 5.10
N HIS A 10 8.35 15.03 5.71
CA HIS A 10 7.88 15.06 7.10
C HIS A 10 8.91 14.53 8.12
N THR A 11 10.06 14.02 7.66
CA THR A 11 11.09 13.46 8.55
C THR A 11 12.45 14.16 8.48
N LEU A 12 12.78 14.86 7.39
CA LEU A 12 14.10 15.39 7.12
C LEU A 12 14.11 16.95 7.12
N GLY A 13 13.49 17.64 8.01
CA GLY A 13 13.55 19.10 8.08
C GLY A 13 13.16 19.82 6.77
N ALA A 14 13.45 21.14 6.67
CA ALA A 14 13.07 21.95 5.53
C ALA A 14 13.74 21.49 4.23
N GLN A 15 12.95 21.27 3.18
CA GLN A 15 13.38 20.83 1.85
C GLN A 15 12.92 21.81 0.77
N ASP A 16 13.68 21.91 -0.33
CA ASP A 16 13.15 22.41 -1.59
C ASP A 16 12.22 21.35 -2.17
N THR A 17 10.91 21.57 -2.06
CA THR A 17 9.89 20.58 -2.41
C THR A 17 9.92 20.20 -3.88
N THR A 18 10.11 21.18 -4.78
CA THR A 18 10.18 20.95 -6.23
C THR A 18 11.44 20.19 -6.63
N ALA A 19 12.59 20.56 -6.07
CA ALA A 19 13.85 19.85 -6.34
C ALA A 19 13.81 18.42 -5.83
N LEU A 20 13.27 18.18 -4.64
CA LEU A 20 13.08 16.84 -4.08
C LEU A 20 12.12 15.99 -4.92
N TYR A 21 10.99 16.59 -5.35
CA TYR A 21 10.02 15.92 -6.22
C TYR A 21 10.67 15.48 -7.53
N SER A 22 11.39 16.41 -8.20
CA SER A 22 12.09 16.12 -9.46
C SER A 22 13.12 15.01 -9.32
N LYS A 23 13.93 15.06 -8.25
CA LYS A 23 14.94 14.05 -7.95
C LYS A 23 14.31 12.67 -7.79
N LEU A 24 13.34 12.53 -6.89
CA LEU A 24 12.70 11.24 -6.59
C LEU A 24 11.88 10.73 -7.78
N MET A 25 11.27 11.61 -8.56
CA MET A 25 10.57 11.26 -9.79
C MET A 25 11.52 10.58 -10.79
N GLY A 26 12.70 11.15 -10.99
CA GLY A 26 13.73 10.56 -11.86
C GLY A 26 14.31 9.26 -11.32
N GLU A 27 14.56 9.17 -10.01
CA GLU A 27 15.18 7.99 -9.39
C GLU A 27 14.24 6.79 -9.23
N ILE A 28 12.97 7.04 -8.90
CA ILE A 28 12.01 5.97 -8.56
C ILE A 28 11.06 5.68 -9.71
N SER A 29 10.43 6.72 -10.29
CA SER A 29 9.47 6.55 -11.39
C SER A 29 10.15 6.43 -12.75
N LEU A 30 11.44 6.75 -12.83
CA LEU A 30 12.25 6.75 -14.06
C LEU A 30 11.71 7.68 -15.15
N ILE A 31 10.88 8.65 -14.76
CA ILE A 31 10.28 9.65 -15.65
C ILE A 31 10.81 11.02 -15.27
N PRO A 32 11.50 11.72 -16.19
CA PRO A 32 12.00 13.06 -15.89
C PRO A 32 10.84 14.06 -15.78
N MET A 33 10.94 14.95 -14.80
CA MET A 33 9.97 16.04 -14.66
C MET A 33 10.21 17.12 -15.72
N SER A 34 9.12 17.64 -16.31
CA SER A 34 9.21 18.75 -17.26
C SER A 34 9.67 20.04 -16.56
N PRO A 35 10.50 20.87 -17.22
CA PRO A 35 10.93 22.14 -16.65
C PRO A 35 9.75 23.07 -16.31
N GLY A 36 9.83 23.76 -15.18
CA GLY A 36 8.87 24.80 -14.79
C GLY A 36 7.53 24.30 -14.24
N VAL A 37 7.36 22.99 -14.06
CA VAL A 37 6.16 22.43 -13.42
C VAL A 37 6.40 22.20 -11.92
N MET A 38 5.35 22.33 -11.11
CA MET A 38 5.37 22.13 -9.66
C MET A 38 4.20 21.21 -9.26
N PRO A 39 4.28 19.88 -9.59
CA PRO A 39 3.17 18.96 -9.38
C PRO A 39 2.83 18.76 -7.90
N GLU A 40 3.79 18.94 -7.02
CA GLU A 40 3.63 18.84 -5.57
C GLU A 40 2.61 19.85 -5.02
N THR A 41 2.40 20.98 -5.69
CA THR A 41 1.42 21.99 -5.28
C THR A 41 -0.03 21.49 -5.37
N SER A 42 -0.26 20.41 -6.13
CA SER A 42 -1.56 19.73 -6.28
C SER A 42 -1.63 18.44 -5.49
N PHE A 43 -0.60 18.10 -4.74
CA PHE A 43 -0.55 16.87 -3.94
C PHE A 43 -1.22 17.06 -2.57
N ASN A 44 -2.55 17.08 -2.58
CA ASN A 44 -3.36 17.41 -1.41
C ASN A 44 -3.17 16.50 -0.19
N HIS A 45 -2.65 15.27 -0.37
CA HIS A 45 -2.33 14.36 0.73
C HIS A 45 -1.34 14.96 1.73
N LEU A 46 -0.48 15.87 1.28
CA LEU A 46 0.47 16.56 2.15
C LEU A 46 -0.22 17.48 3.19
N MET A 47 -1.51 17.78 3.02
CA MET A 47 -2.28 18.74 3.81
C MET A 47 -3.34 18.09 4.71
N GLY A 48 -3.15 16.89 5.16
CA GLY A 48 -4.11 16.20 6.04
C GLY A 48 -3.98 14.69 6.06
N TYR A 49 -3.04 14.17 5.28
CA TYR A 49 -2.63 12.77 5.28
C TYR A 49 -1.09 12.67 5.28
N ASP A 50 -0.48 13.65 5.90
CA ASP A 50 0.96 13.87 5.99
C ASP A 50 1.64 12.67 6.68
N ALA A 51 2.76 12.23 6.12
CA ALA A 51 3.50 11.02 6.50
C ALA A 51 2.65 9.71 6.47
N GLY A 52 1.48 9.73 5.83
CA GLY A 52 0.55 8.61 5.77
C GLY A 52 0.46 7.92 4.40
N TYR A 53 1.03 8.49 3.36
CA TYR A 53 0.84 7.98 1.99
C TYR A 53 1.34 6.55 1.78
N TYR A 54 2.35 6.11 2.52
CA TYR A 54 2.85 4.73 2.49
C TYR A 54 1.75 3.70 2.83
N GLY A 55 0.71 4.12 3.55
CA GLY A 55 -0.40 3.26 3.95
C GLY A 55 -1.16 2.63 2.77
N TYR A 56 -1.14 3.27 1.59
CA TYR A 56 -1.74 2.67 0.38
C TYR A 56 -1.04 1.39 -0.04
N LEU A 57 0.30 1.39 -0.13
CA LEU A 57 1.06 0.18 -0.43
C LEU A 57 1.00 -0.85 0.70
N TRP A 58 0.98 -0.37 1.95
CA TRP A 58 0.82 -1.25 3.10
C TRP A 58 -0.52 -2.00 3.05
N SER A 59 -1.60 -1.31 2.71
CA SER A 59 -2.92 -1.92 2.55
C SER A 59 -2.97 -2.89 1.37
N GLU A 60 -2.24 -2.61 0.29
CA GLU A 60 -2.15 -3.49 -0.88
C GLU A 60 -1.52 -4.84 -0.54
N VAL A 61 -0.52 -4.88 0.35
CA VAL A 61 0.06 -6.14 0.85
C VAL A 61 -1.04 -7.06 1.42
N PHE A 62 -1.90 -6.50 2.26
CA PHE A 62 -2.99 -7.27 2.87
C PHE A 62 -4.12 -7.59 1.89
N ALA A 63 -4.41 -6.69 0.95
CA ALA A 63 -5.41 -6.91 -0.08
C ALA A 63 -5.03 -8.11 -0.96
N GLN A 64 -3.78 -8.16 -1.41
CA GLN A 64 -3.27 -9.29 -2.20
C GLN A 64 -3.28 -10.59 -1.42
N ASP A 65 -2.92 -10.55 -0.14
CA ASP A 65 -2.95 -11.76 0.68
C ASP A 65 -4.38 -12.27 0.93
N MET A 66 -5.33 -11.38 1.20
CA MET A 66 -6.75 -11.74 1.31
C MET A 66 -7.29 -12.31 -0.01
N PHE A 67 -6.85 -11.78 -1.13
CA PHE A 67 -7.28 -12.23 -2.45
C PHE A 67 -6.87 -13.68 -2.74
N THR A 68 -5.75 -14.16 -2.16
CA THR A 68 -5.34 -15.57 -2.31
C THR A 68 -6.41 -16.56 -1.85
N ARG A 69 -7.23 -16.19 -0.88
CA ARG A 69 -8.34 -17.03 -0.44
C ARG A 69 -9.43 -17.13 -1.50
N PHE A 70 -9.74 -16.03 -2.20
CA PHE A 70 -10.69 -16.04 -3.33
C PHE A 70 -10.14 -16.82 -4.53
N GLU A 71 -8.84 -16.70 -4.83
CA GLU A 71 -8.21 -17.51 -5.89
C GLU A 71 -8.34 -19.00 -5.60
N LYS A 72 -8.13 -19.40 -4.36
CA LYS A 72 -8.17 -20.81 -3.93
C LYS A 72 -9.60 -21.37 -3.85
N GLU A 73 -10.54 -20.59 -3.32
CA GLU A 73 -11.90 -21.06 -3.01
C GLU A 73 -12.90 -20.75 -4.12
N GLY A 74 -12.52 -19.90 -5.09
CA GLY A 74 -13.34 -19.44 -6.21
C GLY A 74 -13.74 -17.98 -6.06
N LEU A 75 -13.55 -17.19 -7.12
CA LEU A 75 -13.78 -15.73 -7.13
C LEU A 75 -15.22 -15.34 -6.80
N LEU A 76 -16.20 -16.20 -7.16
CA LEU A 76 -17.62 -15.99 -6.89
C LEU A 76 -18.16 -16.91 -5.80
N ASN A 77 -17.29 -17.46 -4.94
CA ASN A 77 -17.71 -18.31 -3.84
C ASN A 77 -18.48 -17.50 -2.80
N GLU A 78 -19.76 -17.82 -2.64
CA GLU A 78 -20.63 -17.10 -1.72
C GLU A 78 -20.20 -17.17 -0.26
N LYS A 79 -19.62 -18.30 0.17
CA LYS A 79 -19.16 -18.45 1.55
C LYS A 79 -17.98 -17.51 1.80
N THR A 80 -16.99 -17.49 0.92
CA THR A 80 -15.82 -16.62 1.01
C THR A 80 -16.23 -15.14 0.99
N GLY A 81 -17.15 -14.78 0.11
CA GLY A 81 -17.71 -13.42 0.06
C GLY A 81 -18.45 -13.03 1.34
N ARG A 82 -19.23 -13.94 1.93
CA ARG A 82 -19.88 -13.69 3.24
C ARG A 82 -18.89 -13.58 4.38
N ASP A 83 -17.84 -14.41 4.38
CA ASP A 83 -16.78 -14.35 5.38
C ASP A 83 -16.03 -13.02 5.30
N TYR A 84 -15.65 -12.58 4.09
CA TYR A 84 -15.02 -11.28 3.85
C TYR A 84 -15.90 -10.13 4.37
N ARG A 85 -17.18 -10.13 4.00
CA ARG A 85 -18.11 -9.10 4.46
C ARG A 85 -18.18 -9.05 5.98
N ARG A 86 -18.35 -10.19 6.65
CA ARG A 86 -18.57 -10.27 8.10
C ARG A 86 -17.31 -10.03 8.92
N GLN A 87 -16.17 -10.50 8.44
CA GLN A 87 -14.92 -10.54 9.22
C GLN A 87 -14.03 -9.33 8.95
N ILE A 88 -14.23 -8.65 7.82
CA ILE A 88 -13.46 -7.48 7.40
C ILE A 88 -14.36 -6.25 7.33
N LEU A 89 -15.35 -6.24 6.43
CA LEU A 89 -16.10 -5.02 6.13
C LEU A 89 -17.06 -4.61 7.27
N GLU A 90 -17.81 -5.54 7.85
CA GLU A 90 -18.75 -5.26 8.94
C GLU A 90 -18.01 -4.90 10.25
N VAL A 91 -16.83 -5.46 10.46
CA VAL A 91 -15.99 -5.19 11.62
C VAL A 91 -15.37 -3.79 11.54
N GLY A 92 -14.88 -3.40 10.37
CA GLY A 92 -14.19 -2.12 10.18
C GLY A 92 -13.07 -1.92 11.21
N GLY A 93 -12.97 -0.73 11.78
CA GLY A 93 -11.99 -0.39 12.82
C GLY A 93 -12.42 -0.72 14.25
N SER A 94 -13.46 -1.57 14.46
CA SER A 94 -13.90 -1.95 15.81
C SER A 94 -13.06 -3.05 16.47
N ARG A 95 -12.12 -3.63 15.74
CA ARG A 95 -11.17 -4.65 16.16
C ARG A 95 -9.84 -4.39 15.46
N GLU A 96 -8.74 -4.81 16.07
CA GLU A 96 -7.40 -4.72 15.47
C GLU A 96 -7.39 -5.38 14.08
N GLU A 97 -6.86 -4.66 13.09
CA GLU A 97 -6.86 -5.09 11.69
C GLU A 97 -6.11 -6.41 11.50
N SER A 98 -5.01 -6.60 12.21
CA SER A 98 -4.22 -7.84 12.19
C SER A 98 -5.02 -9.05 12.66
N GLU A 99 -5.91 -8.87 13.65
CA GLU A 99 -6.81 -9.92 14.12
C GLU A 99 -7.87 -10.24 13.06
N SER A 100 -8.45 -9.21 12.44
CA SER A 100 -9.41 -9.38 11.35
C SER A 100 -8.84 -10.17 10.18
N LEU A 101 -7.59 -9.86 9.81
CA LEU A 101 -6.87 -10.58 8.77
C LEU A 101 -6.64 -12.05 9.14
N ARG A 102 -6.18 -12.33 10.38
CA ARG A 102 -5.98 -13.72 10.85
C ARG A 102 -7.27 -14.52 10.81
N VAL A 103 -8.38 -13.93 11.26
CA VAL A 103 -9.67 -14.60 11.27
C VAL A 103 -10.14 -14.91 9.84
N PHE A 104 -9.98 -13.98 8.92
CA PHE A 104 -10.37 -14.19 7.53
C PHE A 104 -9.48 -15.20 6.80
N LEU A 105 -8.15 -15.07 6.96
CA LEU A 105 -7.17 -15.93 6.28
C LEU A 105 -7.05 -17.33 6.90
N GLY A 106 -7.35 -17.47 8.20
CA GLY A 106 -7.07 -18.68 8.97
C GLY A 106 -5.59 -18.91 9.27
N ARG A 107 -4.77 -17.88 9.10
CA ARG A 107 -3.32 -17.84 9.33
C ARG A 107 -2.85 -16.41 9.55
N ASP A 108 -1.59 -16.23 9.93
CA ASP A 108 -0.98 -14.91 9.90
C ASP A 108 -0.90 -14.36 8.46
N PRO A 109 -1.12 -13.05 8.26
CA PRO A 109 -0.95 -12.42 6.97
C PRO A 109 0.53 -12.40 6.56
N GLY A 110 0.78 -12.41 5.25
CA GLY A 110 2.12 -12.41 4.65
C GLY A 110 2.23 -11.47 3.46
N GLU A 111 3.45 -11.28 2.97
CA GLU A 111 3.76 -10.39 1.85
C GLU A 111 3.97 -11.12 0.51
N GLU A 112 3.94 -12.45 0.52
CA GLU A 112 4.31 -13.28 -0.64
C GLU A 112 3.40 -13.03 -1.84
N ALA A 113 2.11 -12.83 -1.61
CA ALA A 113 1.15 -12.56 -2.68
C ALA A 113 1.42 -11.20 -3.34
N PHE A 114 1.73 -10.20 -2.55
CA PHE A 114 2.09 -8.87 -3.03
C PHE A 114 3.41 -8.88 -3.81
N LEU A 115 4.45 -9.54 -3.31
CA LEU A 115 5.72 -9.68 -4.02
C LEU A 115 5.55 -10.42 -5.34
N LYS A 116 4.72 -11.47 -5.36
CA LYS A 116 4.36 -12.20 -6.60
C LYS A 116 3.66 -11.30 -7.60
N ASP A 117 2.71 -10.48 -7.17
CA ASP A 117 1.99 -9.52 -8.02
C ASP A 117 2.93 -8.50 -8.67
N LEU A 118 3.91 -8.03 -7.91
CA LEU A 118 4.98 -7.15 -8.41
C LEU A 118 6.02 -7.85 -9.32
N GLY A 119 5.91 -9.16 -9.53
CA GLY A 119 6.91 -9.93 -10.27
C GLY A 119 8.24 -10.11 -9.52
N ILE A 120 8.25 -9.85 -8.22
CA ILE A 120 9.43 -10.02 -7.37
C ILE A 120 9.40 -11.44 -6.79
N SER A 121 10.31 -12.31 -7.23
CA SER A 121 10.44 -13.62 -6.61
C SER A 121 11.00 -13.48 -5.18
N SER A 122 10.24 -13.92 -4.18
CA SER A 122 10.78 -14.09 -2.84
C SER A 122 11.92 -15.11 -2.93
N LYS A 123 13.17 -14.66 -2.80
CA LYS A 123 14.28 -15.58 -2.57
C LYS A 123 14.03 -16.17 -1.18
N THR A 124 13.51 -17.39 -1.15
CA THR A 124 13.46 -18.18 0.08
C THR A 124 14.88 -18.20 0.66
N LYS A 125 15.10 -17.50 1.75
CA LYS A 125 16.34 -17.67 2.53
C LYS A 125 16.38 -19.14 2.96
N ARG A 126 17.28 -19.92 2.34
CA ARG A 126 17.66 -21.23 2.84
C ARG A 126 18.50 -21.06 4.09
#